data_754220da28221e138b8d063dd6c970d2
#
_entry.id   754220da28221e138b8d063dd6c970d2
#
_cell.length_a   1.000
_cell.length_b   1.000
_cell.length_c   1.000
_cell.angle_alpha   90.00
_cell.angle_beta   90.00
_cell.angle_gamma   90.00
#
_symmetry.space_group_name_H-M   'P 1'
#
loop_
_entity.id
_entity.type
_entity.pdbx_description
1 polymer ?
#
loop_
_entity_poly.entity_id
_entity_poly.type
_entity_poly.pdbx_seq_one_letter_code
_entity_poly.pdbx_strand_id
1 'polypeptide(L)'
;DSQKVDGVQLIRTIADKDKDEEAAKKALDLFVSSFESKIKKRVEILALNYGYNENVAFEAIRCAFNKVWLYPTFDMGKSSCTNEENAIIIWLVKIAFSQMCQFTRTGECAQISEEEDLSVIENIDDVVNSIHVADLDPMVKMQYVMAFKKKISVLDEKHRIIYLTYKAYQRSGKKLPRKLLEKLRKRLGLSQSAIRVYKKQ
;
A
#
# COMPACT_ATOMS: atom_id res chain seq x y z
N ASP A 1 13.22 -0.82 28.43
CA ASP A 1 13.36 0.28 27.44
C ASP A 1 13.44 -0.33 26.06
N SER A 2 12.31 -0.41 25.34
CA SER A 2 12.31 -0.75 23.92
C SER A 2 13.00 0.38 23.19
N GLN A 3 14.23 0.19 22.75
CA GLN A 3 14.89 1.11 21.84
C GLN A 3 13.98 1.26 20.60
N LYS A 4 13.48 2.47 20.38
CA LYS A 4 12.69 2.79 19.21
C LYS A 4 13.56 2.57 17.97
N VAL A 5 13.22 1.56 17.18
CA VAL A 5 13.97 1.23 15.96
C VAL A 5 13.74 2.34 14.92
N ASP A 6 14.81 2.95 14.47
CA ASP A 6 14.77 3.94 13.38
C ASP A 6 14.70 3.20 12.03
N GLY A 7 13.48 2.98 11.55
CA GLY A 7 13.24 2.26 10.29
C GLY A 7 13.78 2.99 9.06
N VAL A 8 13.81 4.32 9.08
CA VAL A 8 14.37 5.13 7.97
C VAL A 8 15.88 4.95 7.91
N GLN A 9 16.55 4.95 9.05
CA GLN A 9 18.00 4.71 9.11
C GLN A 9 18.35 3.29 8.66
N LEU A 10 17.55 2.28 9.03
CA LEU A 10 17.75 0.91 8.53
C LEU A 10 17.64 0.84 7.00
N ILE A 11 16.63 1.49 6.41
CA ILE A 11 16.48 1.53 4.94
C ILE A 11 17.67 2.22 4.27
N ARG A 12 18.22 3.29 4.87
CA ARG A 12 19.43 3.96 4.37
C ARG A 12 20.65 3.03 4.42
N THR A 13 20.83 2.29 5.51
CA THR A 13 21.91 1.29 5.62
C THR A 13 21.76 0.19 4.56
N ILE A 14 20.54 -0.28 4.30
CA ILE A 14 20.26 -1.25 3.23
C ILE A 14 20.56 -0.66 1.85
N ALA A 15 20.29 0.63 1.63
CA ALA A 15 20.60 1.30 0.37
C ALA A 15 22.11 1.37 0.09
N ASP A 16 22.92 1.39 1.11
CA ASP A 16 24.39 1.39 1.03
C ASP A 16 25.03 -0.02 0.92
N LYS A 17 24.23 -1.07 0.59
CA LYS A 17 24.68 -2.48 0.52
C LYS A 17 25.92 -2.72 -0.34
N ASP A 18 26.11 -1.92 -1.39
CA ASP A 18 27.29 -2.03 -2.28
C ASP A 18 28.58 -1.56 -1.58
N LYS A 19 28.47 -0.80 -0.48
CA LYS A 19 29.61 -0.34 0.32
C LYS A 19 29.91 -1.29 1.48
N ASP A 20 28.87 -1.80 2.13
CA ASP A 20 28.97 -2.73 3.27
C ASP A 20 27.76 -3.68 3.28
N GLU A 21 27.92 -4.82 2.61
CA GLU A 21 26.87 -5.82 2.48
C GLU A 21 26.51 -6.47 3.82
N GLU A 22 27.50 -6.65 4.72
CA GLU A 22 27.26 -7.28 6.03
C GLU A 22 26.43 -6.35 6.94
N ALA A 23 26.74 -5.05 6.96
CA ALA A 23 25.92 -4.09 7.69
C ALA A 23 24.51 -3.99 7.11
N ALA A 24 24.37 -4.02 5.79
CA ALA A 24 23.08 -3.98 5.10
C ALA A 24 22.23 -5.23 5.40
N LYS A 25 22.82 -6.45 5.45
CA LYS A 25 22.12 -7.69 5.84
C LYS A 25 21.61 -7.61 7.27
N LYS A 26 22.45 -7.20 8.21
CA LYS A 26 22.05 -7.01 9.63
C LYS A 26 20.94 -5.97 9.77
N ALA A 27 21.00 -4.88 8.99
CA ALA A 27 19.96 -3.88 8.97
C ALA A 27 18.64 -4.43 8.41
N LEU A 28 18.70 -5.27 7.37
CA LEU A 28 17.52 -5.94 6.83
C LEU A 28 16.88 -6.89 7.83
N ASP A 29 17.68 -7.74 8.50
CA ASP A 29 17.18 -8.67 9.52
C ASP A 29 16.47 -7.93 10.65
N LEU A 30 17.07 -6.83 11.13
CA LEU A 30 16.45 -5.97 12.14
C LEU A 30 15.20 -5.28 11.62
N PHE A 31 15.18 -4.85 10.36
CA PHE A 31 14.03 -4.24 9.73
C PHE A 31 12.87 -5.23 9.61
N VAL A 32 13.12 -6.46 9.11
CA VAL A 32 12.12 -7.53 9.02
C VAL A 32 11.54 -7.84 10.39
N SER A 33 12.38 -8.12 11.39
CA SER A 33 11.93 -8.44 12.75
C SER A 33 11.10 -7.32 13.39
N SER A 34 11.37 -6.07 13.03
CA SER A 34 10.65 -4.89 13.58
C SER A 34 9.32 -4.63 12.91
N PHE A 35 9.15 -4.96 11.62
CA PHE A 35 7.99 -4.57 10.83
C PHE A 35 7.09 -5.73 10.40
N GLU A 36 7.57 -6.98 10.36
CA GLU A 36 6.78 -8.12 9.88
C GLU A 36 5.48 -8.29 10.66
N SER A 37 5.55 -8.35 11.99
CA SER A 37 4.36 -8.50 12.84
C SER A 37 3.37 -7.34 12.70
N LYS A 38 3.87 -6.13 12.42
CA LYS A 38 3.07 -4.91 12.28
C LYS A 38 2.27 -4.88 10.98
N ILE A 39 2.78 -5.51 9.91
CA ILE A 39 2.08 -5.57 8.61
C ILE A 39 1.25 -6.84 8.43
N LYS A 40 1.61 -7.95 9.11
CA LYS A 40 1.06 -9.28 8.91
C LYS A 40 -0.47 -9.28 8.93
N LYS A 41 -1.08 -8.81 10.03
CA LYS A 41 -2.54 -8.80 10.18
C LYS A 41 -3.27 -8.04 9.07
N ARG A 42 -2.69 -6.92 8.61
CA ARG A 42 -3.28 -6.11 7.54
C ARG A 42 -3.22 -6.82 6.19
N VAL A 43 -2.09 -7.45 5.89
CA VAL A 43 -1.90 -8.19 4.65
C VAL A 43 -2.78 -9.45 4.62
N GLU A 44 -2.94 -10.15 5.75
CA GLU A 44 -3.87 -11.27 5.89
C GLU A 44 -5.33 -10.85 5.63
N ILE A 45 -5.77 -9.73 6.19
CA ILE A 45 -7.12 -9.19 5.93
C ILE A 45 -7.29 -8.85 4.44
N LEU A 46 -6.29 -8.23 3.82
CA LEU A 46 -6.33 -7.93 2.38
C LEU A 46 -6.42 -9.22 1.55
N ALA A 47 -5.63 -10.26 1.88
CA ALA A 47 -5.69 -11.54 1.19
C ALA A 47 -7.08 -12.19 1.32
N LEU A 48 -7.67 -12.19 2.51
CA LEU A 48 -9.03 -12.70 2.74
C LEU A 48 -10.08 -11.95 1.92
N ASN A 49 -9.96 -10.63 1.77
CA ASN A 49 -10.88 -9.83 0.95
C ASN A 49 -10.86 -10.23 -0.54
N TYR A 50 -9.74 -10.79 -1.01
CA TYR A 50 -9.60 -11.34 -2.36
C TYR A 50 -9.87 -12.85 -2.44
N GLY A 51 -10.32 -13.49 -1.36
CA GLY A 51 -10.57 -14.92 -1.30
C GLY A 51 -9.32 -15.78 -1.25
N TYR A 52 -8.18 -15.22 -0.85
CA TYR A 52 -6.90 -15.91 -0.71
C TYR A 52 -6.66 -16.40 0.71
N ASN A 53 -5.81 -17.41 0.83
CA ASN A 53 -5.36 -17.98 2.10
C ASN A 53 -4.08 -17.29 2.64
N GLU A 54 -3.63 -17.75 3.80
CA GLU A 54 -2.42 -17.24 4.47
C GLU A 54 -1.14 -17.40 3.64
N ASN A 55 -1.06 -18.40 2.75
CA ASN A 55 0.13 -18.60 1.91
C ASN A 55 0.32 -17.44 0.94
N VAL A 56 -0.77 -16.94 0.34
CA VAL A 56 -0.70 -15.76 -0.54
C VAL A 56 -0.32 -14.52 0.26
N ALA A 57 -0.84 -14.36 1.47
CA ALA A 57 -0.45 -13.27 2.37
C ALA A 57 1.04 -13.33 2.71
N PHE A 58 1.55 -14.52 3.06
CA PHE A 58 2.96 -14.74 3.35
C PHE A 58 3.86 -14.39 2.16
N GLU A 59 3.52 -14.86 0.96
CA GLU A 59 4.28 -14.53 -0.26
C GLU A 59 4.26 -13.03 -0.57
N ALA A 60 3.12 -12.36 -0.36
CA ALA A 60 3.02 -10.91 -0.54
C ALA A 60 3.93 -10.14 0.45
N ILE A 61 3.97 -10.59 1.72
CA ILE A 61 4.87 -10.03 2.76
C ILE A 61 6.33 -10.26 2.36
N ARG A 62 6.68 -11.48 1.94
CA ARG A 62 8.02 -11.81 1.46
C ARG A 62 8.45 -10.92 0.30
N CYS A 63 7.56 -10.69 -0.66
CA CYS A 63 7.81 -9.78 -1.78
C CYS A 63 8.03 -8.34 -1.31
N ALA A 64 7.31 -7.87 -0.28
CA ALA A 64 7.51 -6.54 0.26
C ALA A 64 8.93 -6.37 0.85
N PHE A 65 9.40 -7.30 1.65
CA PHE A 65 10.76 -7.25 2.19
C PHE A 65 11.85 -7.47 1.13
N ASN A 66 11.61 -8.33 0.15
CA ASN A 66 12.51 -8.46 -1.00
C ASN A 66 12.65 -7.14 -1.77
N LYS A 67 11.58 -6.37 -1.90
CA LYS A 67 11.65 -5.05 -2.51
C LYS A 67 12.51 -4.09 -1.71
N VAL A 68 12.43 -4.13 -0.38
CA VAL A 68 13.30 -3.30 0.49
C VAL A 68 14.78 -3.61 0.23
N TRP A 69 15.14 -4.89 0.06
CA TRP A 69 16.50 -5.29 -0.28
C TRP A 69 16.93 -4.86 -1.67
N LEU A 70 16.10 -5.14 -2.69
CA LEU A 70 16.44 -4.87 -4.08
C LEU A 70 16.39 -3.38 -4.42
N TYR A 71 15.35 -2.71 -3.95
CA TYR A 71 15.03 -1.31 -4.28
C TYR A 71 14.56 -0.55 -3.03
N PRO A 72 15.45 -0.10 -2.15
CA PRO A 72 15.12 0.61 -0.92
C PRO A 72 14.65 2.06 -1.22
N THR A 73 13.55 2.20 -1.95
CA THR A 73 13.04 3.47 -2.51
C THR A 73 12.02 4.18 -1.61
N PHE A 74 12.01 3.87 -0.31
CA PHE A 74 11.14 4.56 0.63
C PHE A 74 11.42 6.07 0.64
N ASP A 75 10.36 6.86 0.53
CA ASP A 75 10.44 8.32 0.56
C ASP A 75 9.33 8.88 1.45
N MET A 76 9.71 9.43 2.59
CA MET A 76 8.78 10.06 3.54
C MET A 76 7.98 11.20 2.90
N GLY A 77 8.58 11.94 1.95
CA GLY A 77 7.90 13.00 1.20
C GLY A 77 6.74 12.50 0.32
N LYS A 78 6.68 11.20 0.05
CA LYS A 78 5.57 10.54 -0.65
C LYS A 78 4.50 9.99 0.29
N SER A 79 4.73 10.01 1.59
CA SER A 79 3.74 9.62 2.58
C SER A 79 2.79 10.76 2.92
N SER A 80 1.57 10.41 3.28
CA SER A 80 0.61 11.31 3.90
C SER A 80 0.63 11.21 5.44
N CYS A 81 1.41 10.27 5.98
CA CYS A 81 1.62 10.13 7.42
C CYS A 81 2.69 11.11 7.91
N THR A 82 2.49 11.62 9.12
CA THR A 82 3.50 12.42 9.83
C THR A 82 4.45 11.54 10.64
N ASN A 83 4.01 10.34 11.01
CA ASN A 83 4.80 9.35 11.74
C ASN A 83 5.54 8.44 10.77
N GLU A 84 6.87 8.35 10.89
CA GLU A 84 7.75 7.57 10.01
C GLU A 84 7.47 6.08 10.07
N GLU A 85 7.23 5.53 11.26
CA GLU A 85 6.91 4.11 11.43
C GLU A 85 5.63 3.73 10.67
N ASN A 86 4.59 4.53 10.81
CA ASN A 86 3.33 4.32 10.09
C ASN A 86 3.49 4.50 8.58
N ALA A 87 4.31 5.45 8.16
CA ALA A 87 4.63 5.64 6.75
C ALA A 87 5.31 4.41 6.15
N ILE A 88 6.26 3.80 6.87
CA ILE A 88 6.93 2.56 6.46
C ILE A 88 5.93 1.39 6.42
N ILE A 89 5.09 1.23 7.45
CA ILE A 89 4.06 0.18 7.48
C ILE A 89 3.14 0.29 6.26
N ILE A 90 2.64 1.50 5.96
CA ILE A 90 1.77 1.73 4.80
C ILE A 90 2.51 1.45 3.49
N TRP A 91 3.77 1.84 3.38
CA TRP A 91 4.58 1.56 2.20
C TRP A 91 4.73 0.05 1.96
N LEU A 92 5.08 -0.74 2.99
CA LEU A 92 5.18 -2.19 2.91
C LEU A 92 3.84 -2.85 2.56
N VAL A 93 2.74 -2.41 3.18
CA VAL A 93 1.40 -2.93 2.88
C VAL A 93 0.99 -2.61 1.43
N LYS A 94 1.34 -1.44 0.90
CA LYS A 94 1.07 -1.10 -0.51
C LYS A 94 1.84 -2.01 -1.48
N ILE A 95 3.08 -2.37 -1.17
CA ILE A 95 3.85 -3.33 -1.98
C ILE A 95 3.13 -4.69 -1.96
N ALA A 96 2.82 -5.22 -0.78
CA ALA A 96 2.12 -6.49 -0.63
C ALA A 96 0.76 -6.48 -1.35
N PHE A 97 -0.01 -5.40 -1.22
CA PHE A 97 -1.28 -5.21 -1.92
C PHE A 97 -1.11 -5.22 -3.45
N SER A 98 -0.10 -4.54 -3.97
CA SER A 98 0.21 -4.54 -5.41
C SER A 98 0.52 -5.95 -5.92
N GLN A 99 1.24 -6.76 -5.16
CA GLN A 99 1.52 -8.16 -5.48
C GLN A 99 0.24 -9.00 -5.52
N MET A 100 -0.66 -8.85 -4.54
CA MET A 100 -1.95 -9.53 -4.54
C MET A 100 -2.84 -9.14 -5.73
N CYS A 101 -2.90 -7.85 -6.07
CA CYS A 101 -3.62 -7.38 -7.25
C CYS A 101 -3.05 -7.96 -8.57
N GLN A 102 -1.75 -8.16 -8.65
CA GLN A 102 -1.13 -8.80 -9.80
C GLN A 102 -1.47 -10.29 -9.82
N PHE A 103 -1.38 -10.96 -8.70
CA PHE A 103 -1.72 -12.38 -8.57
C PHE A 103 -3.17 -12.64 -9.00
N THR A 104 -4.12 -11.78 -8.62
CA THR A 104 -5.52 -11.85 -9.04
C THR A 104 -5.69 -11.86 -10.55
N ARG A 105 -4.81 -11.16 -11.29
CA ARG A 105 -4.92 -11.01 -12.74
C ARG A 105 -4.22 -12.11 -13.52
N THR A 106 -3.09 -12.61 -13.03
CA THR A 106 -2.19 -13.51 -13.77
C THR A 106 -2.01 -14.87 -13.12
N GLY A 107 -2.45 -15.05 -11.87
CA GLY A 107 -2.14 -16.23 -11.07
C GLY A 107 -0.69 -16.29 -10.57
N GLU A 108 0.11 -15.26 -10.86
CA GLU A 108 1.53 -15.19 -10.50
C GLU A 108 1.84 -13.86 -9.81
N CYS A 109 2.86 -13.86 -8.94
CA CYS A 109 3.40 -12.63 -8.37
C CYS A 109 4.10 -11.80 -9.43
N ALA A 110 3.98 -10.49 -9.37
CA ALA A 110 4.69 -9.60 -10.26
C ALA A 110 6.20 -9.65 -9.98
N GLN A 111 6.99 -9.46 -11.03
CA GLN A 111 8.41 -9.21 -10.85
C GLN A 111 8.61 -7.93 -10.02
N ILE A 112 9.47 -8.02 -9.01
CA ILE A 112 9.81 -6.87 -8.16
C ILE A 112 10.61 -5.88 -9.00
N SER A 113 10.19 -4.62 -9.02
CA SER A 113 10.84 -3.55 -9.77
C SER A 113 11.06 -2.31 -8.90
N GLU A 114 11.89 -1.39 -9.36
CA GLU A 114 12.12 -0.10 -8.69
C GLU A 114 10.87 0.81 -8.72
N GLU A 115 9.94 0.55 -9.63
CA GLU A 115 8.75 1.38 -9.82
C GLU A 115 7.86 1.44 -8.56
N GLU A 116 7.12 2.54 -8.42
CA GLU A 116 6.16 2.73 -7.33
C GLU A 116 5.02 1.69 -7.42
N ASP A 117 4.68 1.08 -6.28
CA ASP A 117 3.61 0.09 -6.17
C ASP A 117 2.25 0.78 -6.15
N LEU A 118 1.62 0.86 -7.31
CA LEU A 118 0.35 1.52 -7.54
C LEU A 118 -0.70 0.53 -8.01
N SER A 119 -1.84 0.46 -7.32
CA SER A 119 -2.96 -0.40 -7.69
C SER A 119 -4.29 0.34 -7.64
N VAL A 120 -5.22 -0.04 -8.52
CA VAL A 120 -6.60 0.46 -8.48
C VAL A 120 -7.28 -0.06 -7.23
N ILE A 121 -7.97 0.80 -6.51
CA ILE A 121 -8.69 0.46 -5.28
C ILE A 121 -10.15 0.20 -5.60
N GLU A 122 -10.62 -1.00 -5.34
CA GLU A 122 -11.99 -1.44 -5.70
C GLU A 122 -12.95 -1.43 -4.51
N ASN A 123 -12.42 -1.61 -3.29
CA ASN A 123 -13.27 -1.57 -2.11
C ASN A 123 -12.66 -0.75 -0.97
N ILE A 124 -13.52 -0.37 -0.03
CA ILE A 124 -13.15 0.56 1.04
C ILE A 124 -12.18 -0.07 2.05
N ASP A 125 -12.28 -1.37 2.27
CA ASP A 125 -11.43 -2.04 3.25
C ASP A 125 -9.97 -1.99 2.79
N ASP A 126 -9.71 -1.96 1.47
CA ASP A 126 -8.39 -1.75 0.89
C ASP A 126 -7.85 -0.35 1.21
N VAL A 127 -8.70 0.68 1.15
CA VAL A 127 -8.32 2.04 1.57
C VAL A 127 -8.00 2.07 3.05
N VAL A 128 -8.85 1.48 3.89
CA VAL A 128 -8.69 1.49 5.34
C VAL A 128 -7.44 0.72 5.77
N ASN A 129 -7.15 -0.41 5.14
CA ASN A 129 -6.01 -1.25 5.49
C ASN A 129 -4.69 -0.79 4.85
N SER A 130 -4.74 -0.11 3.70
CA SER A 130 -3.56 0.42 3.00
C SER A 130 -3.23 1.88 3.33
N ILE A 131 -4.17 2.63 3.97
CA ILE A 131 -4.03 4.08 4.17
C ILE A 131 -4.57 4.48 5.54
N HIS A 132 -3.78 5.13 6.34
CA HIS A 132 -4.11 6.06 7.41
C HIS A 132 -4.76 5.63 8.71
N VAL A 133 -5.36 4.47 8.87
CA VAL A 133 -6.19 4.20 10.05
C VAL A 133 -5.45 3.37 11.11
N ALA A 134 -4.11 3.40 11.06
CA ALA A 134 -3.27 2.63 11.99
C ALA A 134 -3.39 3.10 13.44
N ASP A 135 -3.54 4.39 13.62
CA ASP A 135 -3.40 5.04 14.92
C ASP A 135 -4.73 5.39 15.60
N LEU A 136 -5.85 5.06 14.95
CA LEU A 136 -7.16 5.33 15.55
C LEU A 136 -7.57 4.19 16.48
N ASP A 137 -8.20 4.57 17.60
CA ASP A 137 -8.92 3.64 18.44
C ASP A 137 -9.84 2.74 17.61
N PRO A 138 -9.90 1.41 17.89
CA PRO A 138 -10.71 0.47 17.10
C PRO A 138 -12.17 0.86 16.95
N MET A 139 -12.78 1.47 17.98
CA MET A 139 -14.16 1.96 17.95
C MET A 139 -14.31 3.14 16.99
N VAL A 140 -13.40 4.11 17.07
CA VAL A 140 -13.38 5.29 16.19
C VAL A 140 -13.13 4.85 14.75
N LYS A 141 -12.22 3.91 14.53
CA LYS A 141 -11.96 3.30 13.22
C LYS A 141 -13.22 2.68 12.63
N MET A 142 -13.91 1.87 13.42
CA MET A 142 -15.14 1.20 12.97
C MET A 142 -16.23 2.23 12.61
N GLN A 143 -16.46 3.24 13.44
CA GLN A 143 -17.43 4.30 13.17
C GLN A 143 -17.09 5.07 11.89
N TYR A 144 -15.81 5.42 11.68
CA TYR A 144 -15.34 6.07 10.45
C TYR A 144 -15.60 5.21 9.20
N VAL A 145 -15.25 3.92 9.26
CA VAL A 145 -15.48 2.98 8.16
C VAL A 145 -16.97 2.85 7.86
N MET A 146 -17.82 2.71 8.87
CA MET A 146 -19.28 2.60 8.68
C MET A 146 -19.88 3.87 8.06
N ALA A 147 -19.50 5.03 8.56
CA ALA A 147 -19.94 6.31 8.02
C ALA A 147 -19.48 6.51 6.57
N PHE A 148 -18.25 6.10 6.25
CA PHE A 148 -17.70 6.19 4.91
C PHE A 148 -18.34 5.18 3.95
N LYS A 149 -18.55 3.93 4.39
CA LYS A 149 -19.30 2.91 3.62
C LYS A 149 -20.69 3.41 3.24
N LYS A 150 -21.41 4.01 4.20
CA LYS A 150 -22.73 4.60 3.94
C LYS A 150 -22.69 5.71 2.89
N LYS A 151 -21.68 6.59 2.92
CA LYS A 151 -21.55 7.68 1.93
C LYS A 151 -21.24 7.19 0.54
N ILE A 152 -20.41 6.15 0.39
CA ILE A 152 -20.03 5.65 -0.95
C ILE A 152 -20.98 4.59 -1.50
N SER A 153 -21.88 4.02 -0.68
CA SER A 153 -22.87 3.02 -1.13
C SER A 153 -23.87 3.57 -2.15
N VAL A 154 -24.05 4.89 -2.20
CA VAL A 154 -24.93 5.55 -3.17
C VAL A 154 -24.27 5.73 -4.55
N LEU A 155 -22.96 5.54 -4.64
CA LEU A 155 -22.21 5.67 -5.88
C LEU A 155 -22.31 4.36 -6.69
N ASP A 156 -22.42 4.47 -8.01
CA ASP A 156 -22.24 3.32 -8.89
C ASP A 156 -20.81 2.75 -8.78
N GLU A 157 -20.61 1.53 -9.27
CA GLU A 157 -19.33 0.82 -9.14
C GLU A 157 -18.15 1.61 -9.73
N LYS A 158 -18.31 2.19 -10.92
CA LYS A 158 -17.24 2.95 -11.58
C LYS A 158 -16.88 4.20 -10.79
N HIS A 159 -17.89 4.92 -10.33
CA HIS A 159 -17.73 6.12 -9.52
C HIS A 159 -17.02 5.81 -8.21
N ARG A 160 -17.43 4.73 -7.54
CA ARG A 160 -16.83 4.26 -6.30
C ARG A 160 -15.35 3.91 -6.47
N ILE A 161 -14.98 3.13 -7.49
CA ILE A 161 -13.59 2.74 -7.77
C ILE A 161 -12.74 3.99 -8.07
N ILE A 162 -13.24 4.91 -8.89
CA ILE A 162 -12.54 6.18 -9.18
C ILE A 162 -12.32 6.95 -7.89
N TYR A 163 -13.37 7.16 -7.11
CA TYR A 163 -13.30 7.91 -5.86
C TYR A 163 -12.30 7.29 -4.87
N LEU A 164 -12.39 5.97 -4.64
CA LEU A 164 -11.49 5.25 -3.72
C LEU A 164 -10.02 5.34 -4.17
N THR A 165 -9.76 5.14 -5.48
CA THR A 165 -8.41 5.23 -6.03
C THR A 165 -7.84 6.65 -5.87
N TYR A 166 -8.62 7.69 -6.16
CA TYR A 166 -8.19 9.06 -5.93
C TYR A 166 -7.95 9.35 -4.45
N LYS A 167 -8.83 8.90 -3.56
CA LYS A 167 -8.68 9.08 -2.11
C LYS A 167 -7.41 8.43 -1.59
N ALA A 168 -7.06 7.27 -2.14
CA ALA A 168 -5.88 6.51 -1.75
C ALA A 168 -4.55 7.15 -2.16
N TYR A 169 -4.48 7.75 -3.34
CA TYR A 169 -3.22 8.16 -3.94
C TYR A 169 -3.11 9.64 -4.28
N GLN A 170 -4.22 10.38 -4.29
CA GLN A 170 -4.17 11.82 -4.57
C GLN A 170 -3.65 12.57 -3.36
N ARG A 171 -2.56 13.30 -3.52
CA ARG A 171 -2.03 14.25 -2.55
C ARG A 171 -2.58 15.64 -2.82
N SER A 172 -2.68 16.48 -1.79
CA SER A 172 -3.11 17.87 -1.92
C SER A 172 -2.30 18.58 -3.01
N GLY A 173 -2.98 19.24 -3.93
CA GLY A 173 -2.38 19.98 -5.03
C GLY A 173 -1.72 19.16 -6.15
N LYS A 174 -1.67 17.82 -6.06
CA LYS A 174 -1.06 16.96 -7.08
C LYS A 174 -2.09 16.16 -7.87
N LYS A 175 -1.76 15.87 -9.14
CA LYS A 175 -2.54 14.97 -9.99
C LYS A 175 -2.28 13.52 -9.60
N LEU A 176 -3.24 12.63 -9.92
CA LEU A 176 -3.03 11.19 -9.81
C LEU A 176 -1.82 10.76 -10.67
N PRO A 177 -0.94 9.85 -10.20
CA PRO A 177 0.17 9.35 -11.00
C PRO A 177 -0.29 8.81 -12.36
N ARG A 178 0.45 9.14 -13.43
CA ARG A 178 0.04 8.80 -14.81
C ARG A 178 -0.18 7.30 -15.00
N LYS A 179 0.73 6.47 -14.50
CA LYS A 179 0.61 4.99 -14.57
C LYS A 179 -0.64 4.47 -13.86
N LEU A 180 -1.00 5.05 -12.71
CA LEU A 180 -2.22 4.66 -12.00
C LEU A 180 -3.47 5.10 -12.76
N LEU A 181 -3.46 6.28 -13.37
CA LEU A 181 -4.55 6.74 -14.24
C LEU A 181 -4.74 5.81 -15.45
N GLU A 182 -3.66 5.32 -16.05
CA GLU A 182 -3.70 4.34 -17.13
C GLU A 182 -4.29 3.00 -16.68
N LYS A 183 -3.86 2.50 -15.51
CA LYS A 183 -4.43 1.27 -14.90
C LYS A 183 -5.93 1.44 -14.64
N LEU A 184 -6.34 2.59 -14.08
CA LEU A 184 -7.74 2.90 -13.79
C LEU A 184 -8.59 2.96 -15.07
N ARG A 185 -8.11 3.62 -16.11
CA ARG A 185 -8.76 3.67 -17.42
C ARG A 185 -8.95 2.28 -18.03
N LYS A 186 -7.88 1.48 -18.01
CA LYS A 186 -7.93 0.10 -18.53
C LYS A 186 -8.90 -0.78 -17.73
N ARG A 187 -8.91 -0.63 -16.39
CA ARG A 187 -9.81 -1.41 -15.51
C ARG A 187 -11.28 -1.09 -15.75
N LEU A 188 -11.62 0.17 -15.97
CA LEU A 188 -13.01 0.63 -16.10
C LEU A 188 -13.51 0.75 -17.55
N GLY A 189 -12.63 0.62 -18.53
CA GLY A 189 -12.97 0.86 -19.93
C GLY A 189 -13.35 2.31 -20.22
N LEU A 190 -12.77 3.28 -19.51
CA LEU A 190 -13.13 4.69 -19.60
C LEU A 190 -12.02 5.53 -20.22
N SER A 191 -12.42 6.60 -20.94
CA SER A 191 -11.49 7.65 -21.39
C SER A 191 -11.04 8.53 -20.20
N GLN A 192 -9.96 9.27 -20.40
CA GLN A 192 -9.49 10.23 -19.38
C GLN A 192 -10.51 11.36 -19.14
N SER A 193 -11.21 11.79 -20.16
CA SER A 193 -12.28 12.79 -20.05
C SER A 193 -13.46 12.27 -19.23
N ALA A 194 -13.88 11.01 -19.46
CA ALA A 194 -14.92 10.38 -18.67
C ALA A 194 -14.55 10.29 -17.17
N ILE A 195 -13.32 9.87 -16.84
CA ILE A 195 -12.85 9.84 -15.44
C ILE A 195 -12.87 11.23 -14.79
N ARG A 196 -12.55 12.29 -15.55
CA ARG A 196 -12.64 13.67 -15.03
C ARG A 196 -14.08 14.11 -14.73
N VAL A 197 -15.04 13.65 -15.50
CA VAL A 197 -16.48 13.89 -15.23
C VAL A 197 -16.88 13.22 -13.93
N TYR A 198 -16.59 11.92 -13.77
CA TYR A 198 -16.87 11.18 -12.53
C TYR A 198 -16.23 11.82 -11.30
N LYS A 199 -15.04 12.41 -11.43
CA LYS A 199 -14.36 13.09 -10.31
C LYS A 199 -15.07 14.37 -9.86
N LYS A 200 -15.83 15.04 -10.74
CA LYS A 200 -16.49 16.32 -10.45
C LYS A 200 -17.89 16.16 -9.84
N GLN A 201 -18.51 15.01 -10.00
CA GLN A 201 -19.79 14.63 -9.40
C GLN A 201 -19.58 14.18 -7.93
#